data_1bcc1f6779fb34954f2551d82359e024
#
_entry.id   1bcc1f6779fb34954f2551d82359e024
#
_cell.length_a   1.000
_cell.length_b   1.000
_cell.length_c   1.000
_cell.angle_alpha   90.00
_cell.angle_beta   90.00
_cell.angle_gamma   90.00
#
_symmetry.space_group_name_H-M   'P 1'
#
loop_
_entity.id
_entity.type
_entity.pdbx_description
1 polymer ?
#
loop_
_entity_poly.entity_id
_entity_poly.type
_entity_poly.pdbx_seq_one_letter_code
_entity_poly.pdbx_strand_id
1 'polypeptide(L)'
;HGVGMSQYGAYSRALSVEEGGGGQTAEQILSFYYPGTALSVVETLNDLSVHIFSGEGATFTTSGPVDLINASGNVFANIPAATVLTVTRSTDIVSISTPDNIDHCIENAQPENIQHCADGPISIDLVEGEPVHTAVIGQFTNVGTSGNSYQWGRLVIRERDLEGDGIFLTLENLSMEKYLYGLAEVPPSWPAAALESQAVAGRSY
;
A
#
# COMPACT_ATOMS: atom_id res chain seq x y z
N HIS A 1 15.38 13.57 -14.57
CA HIS A 1 14.79 14.49 -13.63
C HIS A 1 15.81 15.22 -12.74
N GLY A 2 17.07 14.75 -12.66
CA GLY A 2 18.18 15.44 -11.98
C GLY A 2 18.12 15.43 -10.43
N VAL A 3 17.18 14.73 -9.84
CA VAL A 3 17.04 14.59 -8.39
C VAL A 3 16.96 13.11 -8.02
N GLY A 4 17.79 12.67 -7.09
CA GLY A 4 17.86 11.29 -6.63
C GLY A 4 18.66 10.37 -7.54
N MET A 5 18.62 9.07 -7.21
CA MET A 5 19.34 8.02 -7.93
C MET A 5 18.62 7.63 -9.22
N SER A 6 19.36 7.60 -10.33
CA SER A 6 18.84 7.05 -11.57
C SER A 6 18.77 5.51 -11.48
N GLN A 7 17.61 4.91 -11.65
CA GLN A 7 17.41 3.46 -11.62
C GLN A 7 18.30 2.75 -12.66
N TYR A 8 18.20 3.15 -13.94
CA TYR A 8 19.04 2.60 -14.99
C TYR A 8 20.52 2.94 -14.84
N GLY A 9 20.83 4.07 -14.23
CA GLY A 9 22.19 4.43 -13.87
C GLY A 9 22.77 3.50 -12.79
N ALA A 10 21.99 3.17 -11.77
CA ALA A 10 22.36 2.17 -10.76
C ALA A 10 22.51 0.78 -11.39
N TYR A 11 21.59 0.37 -12.25
CA TYR A 11 21.68 -0.89 -13.01
C TYR A 11 22.99 -0.98 -13.80
N SER A 12 23.28 0.00 -14.65
CA SER A 12 24.51 0.01 -15.48
C SER A 12 25.79 -0.03 -14.64
N ARG A 13 25.80 0.63 -13.49
CA ARG A 13 26.94 0.61 -12.56
C ARG A 13 27.11 -0.73 -11.85
N ALA A 14 26.00 -1.40 -11.55
CA ALA A 14 25.98 -2.68 -10.86
C ALA A 14 26.30 -3.88 -11.78
N LEU A 15 26.03 -3.79 -13.09
CA LEU A 15 26.42 -4.82 -14.04
C LEU A 15 27.92 -5.10 -13.95
N SER A 16 28.30 -6.36 -14.13
CA SER A 16 29.70 -6.75 -14.19
C SER A 16 30.42 -6.06 -15.36
N VAL A 17 31.73 -5.96 -15.27
CA VAL A 17 32.56 -5.38 -16.34
C VAL A 17 32.47 -6.25 -17.62
N GLU A 18 32.31 -7.55 -17.47
CA GLU A 18 32.12 -8.52 -18.59
C GLU A 18 30.79 -8.28 -19.33
N GLU A 19 29.77 -7.80 -18.61
CA GLU A 19 28.47 -7.42 -19.19
C GLU A 19 28.45 -5.97 -19.69
N GLY A 20 29.59 -5.27 -19.68
CA GLY A 20 29.71 -3.89 -20.11
C GLY A 20 29.30 -2.86 -19.08
N GLY A 21 29.19 -3.27 -17.82
CA GLY A 21 28.87 -2.39 -16.69
C GLY A 21 30.07 -1.92 -15.89
N GLY A 22 29.80 -1.32 -14.73
CA GLY A 22 30.83 -0.76 -13.86
C GLY A 22 31.34 -1.71 -12.77
N GLY A 23 30.66 -2.82 -12.50
CA GLY A 23 31.00 -3.77 -11.44
C GLY A 23 30.99 -3.16 -10.03
N GLN A 24 30.18 -2.11 -9.81
CA GLN A 24 30.19 -1.33 -8.57
C GLN A 24 29.31 -1.97 -7.51
N THR A 25 29.73 -1.83 -6.24
CA THR A 25 28.93 -2.18 -5.08
C THR A 25 27.81 -1.17 -4.83
N ALA A 26 26.83 -1.53 -4.02
CA ALA A 26 25.75 -0.63 -3.60
C ALA A 26 26.30 0.65 -2.94
N GLU A 27 27.31 0.53 -2.09
CA GLU A 27 27.96 1.68 -1.44
C GLU A 27 28.60 2.64 -2.46
N GLN A 28 29.27 2.12 -3.47
CA GLN A 28 29.87 2.92 -4.52
C GLN A 28 28.81 3.62 -5.39
N ILE A 29 27.72 2.94 -5.68
CA ILE A 29 26.58 3.50 -6.42
C ILE A 29 25.96 4.63 -5.62
N LEU A 30 25.65 4.39 -4.34
CA LEU A 30 25.05 5.39 -3.45
C LEU A 30 25.96 6.60 -3.27
N SER A 31 27.26 6.40 -3.04
CA SER A 31 28.24 7.50 -2.92
C SER A 31 28.33 8.36 -4.18
N PHE A 32 28.11 7.77 -5.35
CA PHE A 32 28.08 8.52 -6.60
C PHE A 32 26.85 9.42 -6.72
N TYR A 33 25.64 8.90 -6.37
CA TYR A 33 24.40 9.66 -6.50
C TYR A 33 24.13 10.59 -5.32
N TYR A 34 24.67 10.28 -4.16
CA TYR A 34 24.51 11.05 -2.92
C TYR A 34 25.87 11.44 -2.33
N PRO A 35 26.63 12.31 -3.04
CA PRO A 35 27.98 12.68 -2.57
C PRO A 35 27.89 13.40 -1.22
N GLY A 36 28.83 13.09 -0.33
CA GLY A 36 28.88 13.66 1.01
C GLY A 36 27.97 13.00 2.05
N THR A 37 27.25 11.94 1.67
CA THR A 37 26.51 11.10 2.62
C THR A 37 27.35 9.89 3.03
N ALA A 38 26.99 9.28 4.15
CA ALA A 38 27.60 8.03 4.63
C ALA A 38 26.50 7.03 4.99
N LEU A 39 26.74 5.76 4.69
CA LEU A 39 25.85 4.69 5.16
C LEU A 39 26.00 4.53 6.67
N SER A 40 24.89 4.45 7.36
CA SER A 40 24.83 4.15 8.79
C SER A 40 23.73 3.16 9.11
N VAL A 41 23.92 2.40 10.17
CA VAL A 41 22.86 1.54 10.71
C VAL A 41 21.95 2.43 11.55
N VAL A 42 20.64 2.39 11.24
CA VAL A 42 19.61 3.13 11.96
C VAL A 42 18.56 2.17 12.50
N GLU A 43 17.88 2.56 13.57
CA GLU A 43 16.73 1.80 14.06
C GLU A 43 15.67 1.67 12.97
N THR A 44 15.06 0.49 12.90
CA THR A 44 14.00 0.20 11.93
C THR A 44 12.69 0.81 12.41
N LEU A 45 12.06 1.62 11.58
CA LEU A 45 10.70 2.09 11.82
C LEU A 45 9.72 0.92 11.63
N ASN A 46 8.78 0.79 12.56
CA ASN A 46 7.82 -0.33 12.58
C ASN A 46 6.35 0.14 12.57
N ASP A 47 6.12 1.41 12.24
CA ASP A 47 4.78 2.01 12.22
C ASP A 47 4.68 2.98 11.04
N LEU A 48 4.85 2.43 9.84
CA LEU A 48 4.69 3.21 8.63
C LEU A 48 3.23 3.24 8.21
N SER A 49 2.80 4.41 7.74
CA SER A 49 1.52 4.61 7.06
C SER A 49 1.79 4.95 5.60
N VAL A 50 1.28 4.11 4.69
CA VAL A 50 1.52 4.23 3.25
C VAL A 50 0.19 4.45 2.56
N HIS A 51 0.05 5.57 1.86
CA HIS A 51 -1.08 5.82 0.99
C HIS A 51 -0.99 4.91 -0.24
N ILE A 52 -2.06 4.14 -0.51
CA ILE A 52 -2.11 3.21 -1.63
C ILE A 52 -3.13 3.57 -2.69
N PHE A 53 -4.18 4.30 -2.32
CA PHE A 53 -5.22 4.68 -3.28
C PHE A 53 -6.07 5.84 -2.78
N SER A 54 -6.53 6.68 -3.73
CA SER A 54 -7.63 7.63 -3.55
C SER A 54 -8.51 7.62 -4.80
N GLY A 55 -9.81 7.53 -4.65
CA GLY A 55 -10.75 7.51 -5.77
C GLY A 55 -12.19 7.30 -5.34
N GLU A 56 -13.09 7.13 -6.31
CA GLU A 56 -14.53 6.99 -6.08
C GLU A 56 -14.91 5.67 -5.40
N GLY A 57 -14.13 4.62 -5.63
CA GLY A 57 -14.38 3.33 -5.03
C GLY A 57 -13.29 2.30 -5.35
N ALA A 58 -13.33 1.19 -4.62
CA ALA A 58 -12.43 0.06 -4.82
C ALA A 58 -13.15 -1.26 -4.53
N THR A 59 -12.65 -2.32 -5.13
CA THR A 59 -13.08 -3.69 -4.83
C THR A 59 -11.92 -4.43 -4.19
N PHE A 60 -12.22 -5.18 -3.15
CA PHE A 60 -11.28 -6.05 -2.46
C PHE A 60 -11.75 -7.50 -2.55
N THR A 61 -10.86 -8.42 -2.87
CA THR A 61 -11.12 -9.85 -2.77
C THR A 61 -10.24 -10.42 -1.68
N THR A 62 -10.83 -11.04 -0.68
CA THR A 62 -10.11 -11.64 0.45
C THR A 62 -9.70 -13.06 0.12
N SER A 63 -8.46 -13.45 0.41
CA SER A 63 -8.03 -14.86 0.30
C SER A 63 -8.42 -15.66 1.53
N GLY A 64 -8.21 -15.11 2.72
CA GLY A 64 -8.66 -15.64 4.00
C GLY A 64 -9.88 -14.90 4.56
N PRO A 65 -10.43 -15.34 5.69
CA PRO A 65 -11.45 -14.58 6.40
C PRO A 65 -10.85 -13.28 6.96
N VAL A 66 -11.63 -12.20 6.97
CA VAL A 66 -11.20 -10.90 7.52
C VAL A 66 -12.27 -10.31 8.42
N ASP A 67 -11.82 -9.55 9.40
CA ASP A 67 -12.68 -8.78 10.29
C ASP A 67 -12.72 -7.32 9.86
N LEU A 68 -13.92 -6.73 9.81
CA LEU A 68 -14.08 -5.30 9.71
C LEU A 68 -14.05 -4.70 11.13
N ILE A 69 -13.10 -3.80 11.35
CA ILE A 69 -12.79 -3.24 12.67
C ILE A 69 -13.07 -1.74 12.61
N ASN A 70 -13.83 -1.23 13.58
CA ASN A 70 -14.13 0.19 13.69
C ASN A 70 -12.98 1.00 14.32
N ALA A 71 -13.11 2.33 14.36
CA ALA A 71 -12.11 3.24 14.94
C ALA A 71 -11.82 2.97 16.43
N SER A 72 -12.75 2.39 17.16
CA SER A 72 -12.57 2.00 18.57
C SER A 72 -11.86 0.64 18.74
N GLY A 73 -11.50 -0.02 17.65
CA GLY A 73 -10.83 -1.34 17.66
C GLY A 73 -11.79 -2.52 17.85
N ASN A 74 -13.09 -2.33 17.74
CA ASN A 74 -14.07 -3.40 17.86
C ASN A 74 -14.37 -4.02 16.51
N VAL A 75 -14.41 -5.36 16.46
CA VAL A 75 -14.91 -6.09 15.29
C VAL A 75 -16.42 -5.93 15.24
N PHE A 76 -16.94 -5.44 14.13
CA PHE A 76 -18.37 -5.26 13.91
C PHE A 76 -18.91 -6.14 12.78
N ALA A 77 -18.04 -6.73 11.95
CA ALA A 77 -18.42 -7.72 10.96
C ALA A 77 -17.29 -8.73 10.71
N ASN A 78 -17.66 -9.99 10.47
CA ASN A 78 -16.76 -11.04 10.06
C ASN A 78 -17.05 -11.38 8.59
N ILE A 79 -16.05 -11.27 7.74
CA ILE A 79 -16.17 -11.51 6.30
C ILE A 79 -15.51 -12.86 5.97
N PRO A 80 -16.23 -13.79 5.35
CA PRO A 80 -15.66 -15.07 4.94
C PRO A 80 -14.53 -14.92 3.92
N ALA A 81 -13.68 -15.95 3.83
CA ALA A 81 -12.69 -16.06 2.77
C ALA A 81 -13.33 -16.03 1.38
N ALA A 82 -12.57 -15.64 0.37
CA ALA A 82 -12.97 -15.53 -1.03
C ALA A 82 -14.19 -14.60 -1.27
N THR A 83 -14.41 -13.64 -0.37
CA THR A 83 -15.48 -12.65 -0.49
C THR A 83 -14.99 -11.43 -1.26
N VAL A 84 -15.84 -10.91 -2.13
CA VAL A 84 -15.62 -9.63 -2.81
C VAL A 84 -16.30 -8.53 -2.00
N LEU A 85 -15.51 -7.59 -1.51
CA LEU A 85 -15.98 -6.38 -0.84
C LEU A 85 -15.95 -5.23 -1.84
N THR A 86 -17.04 -4.54 -2.03
CA THR A 86 -17.11 -3.32 -2.84
C THR A 86 -17.23 -2.12 -1.93
N VAL A 87 -16.25 -1.23 -2.01
CA VAL A 87 -16.21 0.02 -1.25
C VAL A 87 -16.50 1.16 -2.19
N THR A 88 -17.54 1.91 -1.92
CA THR A 88 -17.95 3.09 -2.70
C THR A 88 -18.32 4.23 -1.78
N ARG A 89 -18.20 5.45 -2.28
CA ARG A 89 -18.74 6.63 -1.61
C ARG A 89 -19.95 7.17 -2.38
N SER A 90 -20.98 7.52 -1.65
CA SER A 90 -22.15 8.23 -2.16
C SER A 90 -22.45 9.40 -1.21
N THR A 91 -22.32 10.61 -1.71
CA THR A 91 -22.53 11.90 -1.01
C THR A 91 -21.77 12.02 0.33
N ASP A 92 -22.26 11.45 1.41
CA ASP A 92 -21.67 11.60 2.75
C ASP A 92 -21.39 10.23 3.43
N ILE A 93 -21.47 9.12 2.67
CA ILE A 93 -21.36 7.77 3.23
C ILE A 93 -20.38 6.93 2.42
N VAL A 94 -19.41 6.35 3.09
CA VAL A 94 -18.61 5.25 2.54
C VAL A 94 -19.32 3.95 2.87
N SER A 95 -19.78 3.25 1.85
CA SER A 95 -20.46 1.95 1.97
C SER A 95 -19.50 0.82 1.61
N ILE A 96 -19.57 -0.27 2.36
CA ILE A 96 -18.86 -1.52 2.09
C ILE A 96 -19.92 -2.59 1.88
N SER A 97 -20.06 -3.07 0.65
CA SER A 97 -21.04 -4.08 0.27
C SER A 97 -20.40 -5.44 0.06
N THR A 98 -21.07 -6.49 0.52
CA THR A 98 -20.75 -7.89 0.21
C THR A 98 -21.70 -8.43 -0.86
N PRO A 99 -21.40 -9.56 -1.53
CA PRO A 99 -22.31 -10.19 -2.49
C PRO A 99 -23.69 -10.55 -1.92
N ASP A 100 -23.77 -10.75 -0.61
CA ASP A 100 -25.01 -11.08 0.10
C ASP A 100 -25.82 -9.84 0.50
N ASN A 101 -25.47 -8.65 -0.04
CA ASN A 101 -26.08 -7.34 0.24
C ASN A 101 -26.08 -6.95 1.73
N ILE A 102 -25.08 -7.36 2.47
CA ILE A 102 -24.82 -6.82 3.80
C ILE A 102 -24.04 -5.54 3.61
N ASP A 103 -24.69 -4.40 3.79
CA ASP A 103 -24.06 -3.09 3.70
C ASP A 103 -23.50 -2.69 5.07
N HIS A 104 -22.21 -2.40 5.08
CA HIS A 104 -21.55 -1.74 6.19
C HIS A 104 -21.22 -0.31 5.78
N CYS A 105 -21.16 0.61 6.70
CA CYS A 105 -20.85 2.00 6.37
C CYS A 105 -19.85 2.63 7.33
N ILE A 106 -19.17 3.68 6.84
CA ILE A 106 -18.43 4.63 7.68
C ILE A 106 -19.28 5.89 7.73
N GLU A 107 -19.47 6.44 8.94
CA GLU A 107 -20.46 7.47 9.08
C GLU A 107 -20.18 8.59 10.08
N ASN A 108 -20.71 9.78 9.70
CA ASN A 108 -21.09 10.85 10.63
C ASN A 108 -22.61 11.09 10.74
N ALA A 109 -23.47 10.46 9.93
CA ALA A 109 -24.92 10.58 9.96
C ALA A 109 -25.60 9.23 9.72
N GLN A 110 -26.41 8.75 10.66
CA GLN A 110 -27.10 7.46 10.61
C GLN A 110 -28.20 7.45 9.52
N PRO A 111 -28.02 6.82 8.36
CA PRO A 111 -29.15 6.59 7.49
C PRO A 111 -30.10 5.60 8.16
N GLU A 112 -31.39 5.90 8.18
CA GLU A 112 -32.42 5.15 8.92
C GLU A 112 -32.56 3.66 8.54
N ASN A 113 -31.80 3.19 7.54
CA ASN A 113 -31.95 1.85 6.96
C ASN A 113 -30.66 1.01 6.90
N ILE A 114 -29.50 1.48 7.40
CA ILE A 114 -28.25 0.72 7.40
C ILE A 114 -27.96 0.24 8.83
N GLN A 115 -27.93 -1.08 9.02
CA GLN A 115 -27.88 -1.68 10.37
C GLN A 115 -26.46 -1.77 10.97
N HIS A 116 -25.39 -1.50 10.19
CA HIS A 116 -24.02 -1.77 10.61
C HIS A 116 -23.07 -0.66 10.17
N CYS A 117 -23.25 0.55 10.75
CA CYS A 117 -22.29 1.65 10.54
C CYS A 117 -21.27 1.71 11.65
N ALA A 118 -20.03 2.00 11.28
CA ALA A 118 -18.93 2.23 12.22
C ALA A 118 -18.65 3.73 12.35
N ASP A 119 -18.41 4.18 13.57
CA ASP A 119 -17.93 5.54 13.80
C ASP A 119 -16.47 5.65 13.32
N GLY A 120 -16.26 6.41 12.25
CA GLY A 120 -14.93 6.68 11.71
C GLY A 120 -14.38 5.57 10.80
N PRO A 121 -13.06 5.55 10.56
CA PRO A 121 -12.45 4.66 9.59
C PRO A 121 -12.66 3.18 9.91
N ILE A 122 -12.85 2.40 8.84
CA ILE A 122 -12.90 0.94 8.92
C ILE A 122 -11.53 0.38 8.58
N SER A 123 -11.09 -0.59 9.36
CA SER A 123 -9.80 -1.26 9.13
C SER A 123 -9.95 -2.77 9.02
N ILE A 124 -9.00 -3.37 8.30
CA ILE A 124 -8.83 -4.82 8.11
C ILE A 124 -7.40 -5.16 8.49
N ASP A 125 -7.20 -6.00 9.50
CA ASP A 125 -5.88 -6.54 9.81
C ASP A 125 -5.51 -7.58 8.74
N LEU A 126 -4.35 -7.38 8.10
CA LEU A 126 -3.87 -8.26 7.04
C LEU A 126 -3.05 -9.40 7.65
N VAL A 127 -3.24 -10.61 7.12
CA VAL A 127 -2.55 -11.82 7.58
C VAL A 127 -1.56 -12.27 6.51
N GLU A 128 -0.32 -12.50 6.91
CA GLU A 128 0.71 -13.02 6.01
C GLU A 128 0.31 -14.39 5.46
N GLY A 129 0.33 -14.53 4.13
CA GLY A 129 -0.13 -15.73 3.43
C GLY A 129 -1.61 -15.71 3.03
N GLU A 130 -2.41 -14.75 3.52
CA GLU A 130 -3.81 -14.57 3.19
C GLU A 130 -4.07 -13.16 2.62
N PRO A 131 -3.55 -12.82 1.43
CA PRO A 131 -3.58 -11.46 0.91
C PRO A 131 -4.99 -10.99 0.57
N VAL A 132 -5.19 -9.67 0.69
CA VAL A 132 -6.33 -8.97 0.10
C VAL A 132 -5.90 -8.43 -1.27
N HIS A 133 -6.64 -8.81 -2.29
CA HIS A 133 -6.42 -8.36 -3.66
C HIS A 133 -7.31 -7.17 -3.97
N THR A 134 -6.73 -6.14 -4.55
CA THR A 134 -7.46 -4.91 -4.87
C THR A 134 -7.75 -4.78 -6.36
N ALA A 135 -8.92 -4.25 -6.67
CA ALA A 135 -9.25 -3.72 -7.99
C ALA A 135 -9.91 -2.35 -7.82
N VAL A 136 -9.63 -1.44 -8.72
CA VAL A 136 -10.16 -0.07 -8.67
C VAL A 136 -11.48 0.03 -9.40
N ILE A 137 -12.45 0.73 -8.81
CA ILE A 137 -13.73 1.10 -9.44
C ILE A 137 -13.66 2.57 -9.87
N GLY A 138 -14.08 2.88 -11.11
CA GLY A 138 -14.18 4.24 -11.62
C GLY A 138 -13.07 4.62 -12.62
N GLN A 139 -13.03 5.90 -13.01
CA GLN A 139 -12.17 6.39 -14.10
C GLN A 139 -10.68 6.57 -13.76
N PHE A 140 -10.27 6.35 -12.52
CA PHE A 140 -8.89 6.52 -12.08
C PHE A 140 -8.04 5.26 -12.33
N THR A 141 -8.08 4.73 -13.54
CA THR A 141 -7.31 3.56 -13.97
C THR A 141 -5.79 3.77 -14.01
N ASN A 142 -5.30 4.97 -13.74
CA ASN A 142 -3.87 5.31 -13.80
C ASN A 142 -3.13 5.24 -12.46
N VAL A 143 -3.82 4.93 -11.38
CA VAL A 143 -3.16 4.74 -10.08
C VAL A 143 -3.08 3.24 -9.83
N GLY A 144 -1.89 2.69 -10.00
CA GLY A 144 -1.53 1.29 -10.15
C GLY A 144 -1.88 0.30 -9.03
N THR A 145 -3.07 0.40 -8.43
CA THR A 145 -3.53 -0.53 -7.39
C THR A 145 -4.36 -1.69 -7.94
N SER A 146 -4.82 -1.62 -9.18
CA SER A 146 -5.55 -2.73 -9.79
C SER A 146 -4.65 -3.96 -9.95
N GLY A 147 -5.04 -5.06 -9.31
CA GLY A 147 -4.30 -6.31 -9.33
C GLY A 147 -3.16 -6.42 -8.32
N ASN A 148 -2.98 -5.44 -7.43
CA ASN A 148 -2.03 -5.53 -6.33
C ASN A 148 -2.60 -6.39 -5.20
N SER A 149 -1.69 -7.00 -4.44
CA SER A 149 -2.02 -7.85 -3.29
C SER A 149 -1.30 -7.33 -2.05
N TYR A 150 -2.02 -7.23 -0.96
CA TYR A 150 -1.51 -6.73 0.31
C TYR A 150 -1.72 -7.80 1.40
N GLN A 151 -0.68 -8.10 2.17
CA GLN A 151 -0.71 -9.14 3.20
C GLN A 151 -0.01 -8.74 4.50
N TRP A 152 0.41 -7.49 4.63
CA TRP A 152 1.10 -7.00 5.81
C TRP A 152 0.53 -5.67 6.28
N GLY A 153 0.50 -5.49 7.60
CA GLY A 153 -0.02 -4.30 8.24
C GLY A 153 -1.54 -4.32 8.34
N ARG A 154 -2.12 -3.13 8.34
CA ARG A 154 -3.56 -2.90 8.46
C ARG A 154 -4.04 -2.07 7.27
N LEU A 155 -4.98 -2.59 6.51
CA LEU A 155 -5.66 -1.82 5.48
C LEU A 155 -6.71 -0.93 6.16
N VAL A 156 -6.61 0.38 5.96
CA VAL A 156 -7.53 1.36 6.54
C VAL A 156 -8.26 2.10 5.43
N ILE A 157 -9.57 2.10 5.54
CA ILE A 157 -10.51 2.72 4.61
C ILE A 157 -11.06 3.97 5.30
N ARG A 158 -10.85 5.13 4.67
CA ARG A 158 -11.34 6.43 5.15
C ARG A 158 -12.14 7.14 4.07
N GLU A 159 -12.96 8.05 4.52
CA GLU A 159 -13.52 9.08 3.69
C GLU A 159 -12.42 10.05 3.23
N ARG A 160 -12.52 10.56 2.01
CA ARG A 160 -11.61 11.57 1.48
C ARG A 160 -12.16 12.97 1.76
N ASP A 161 -11.46 13.72 2.60
CA ASP A 161 -11.87 15.06 3.08
C ASP A 161 -11.62 16.21 2.10
N LEU A 162 -10.95 16.00 0.97
CA LEU A 162 -10.54 17.09 0.07
C LEU A 162 -11.38 17.13 -1.18
N GLU A 163 -12.21 18.17 -1.31
CA GLU A 163 -12.90 18.64 -2.53
C GLU A 163 -13.23 17.56 -3.58
N GLY A 164 -13.91 16.51 -3.21
CA GLY A 164 -14.35 15.46 -4.12
C GLY A 164 -14.78 14.23 -3.38
N ASP A 165 -15.91 13.71 -3.76
CA ASP A 165 -16.43 12.44 -3.28
C ASP A 165 -15.42 11.32 -3.53
N GLY A 166 -15.08 10.54 -2.51
CA GLY A 166 -14.16 9.43 -2.69
C GLY A 166 -13.73 8.74 -1.40
N ILE A 167 -12.96 7.69 -1.59
CA ILE A 167 -12.33 6.93 -0.53
C ILE A 167 -10.82 7.15 -0.52
N PHE A 168 -10.23 6.98 0.64
CA PHE A 168 -8.79 7.06 0.87
C PHE A 168 -8.34 5.77 1.53
N LEU A 169 -7.40 5.07 0.91
CA LEU A 169 -6.88 3.80 1.40
C LEU A 169 -5.43 3.94 1.83
N THR A 170 -5.14 3.48 3.03
CA THR A 170 -3.78 3.43 3.58
C THR A 170 -3.46 2.03 4.10
N LEU A 171 -2.19 1.67 4.04
CA LEU A 171 -1.63 0.57 4.83
C LEU A 171 -0.96 1.19 6.06
N GLU A 172 -1.35 0.77 7.24
CA GLU A 172 -0.81 1.24 8.52
C GLU A 172 -0.17 0.10 9.29
N ASN A 173 0.57 0.42 10.34
CA ASN A 173 1.32 -0.54 11.16
C ASN A 173 2.28 -1.40 10.31
N LEU A 174 2.85 -0.81 9.26
CA LEU A 174 3.76 -1.51 8.37
C LEU A 174 5.20 -1.31 8.83
N SER A 175 5.93 -2.40 9.01
CA SER A 175 7.36 -2.30 9.28
C SER A 175 8.12 -1.84 8.03
N MET A 176 9.24 -1.15 8.22
CA MET A 176 10.11 -0.74 7.12
C MET A 176 10.52 -1.93 6.24
N GLU A 177 10.81 -3.08 6.82
CA GLU A 177 11.19 -4.27 6.08
C GLU A 177 10.06 -4.77 5.16
N LYS A 178 8.83 -4.79 5.67
CA LYS A 178 7.64 -5.18 4.89
C LYS A 178 7.31 -4.14 3.81
N TYR A 179 7.51 -2.85 4.09
CA TYR A 179 7.41 -1.78 3.11
C TYR A 179 8.40 -1.98 1.95
N LEU A 180 9.66 -2.29 2.26
CA LEU A 180 10.70 -2.51 1.25
C LEU A 180 10.40 -3.70 0.32
N TYR A 181 9.72 -4.75 0.80
CA TYR A 181 9.26 -5.85 -0.07
C TYR A 181 8.23 -5.40 -1.10
N GLY A 182 7.50 -4.32 -0.85
CA GLY A 182 6.55 -3.71 -1.78
C GLY A 182 7.18 -2.75 -2.80
N LEU A 183 8.45 -2.40 -2.66
CA LEU A 183 9.16 -1.52 -3.60
C LEU A 183 9.43 -2.25 -4.92
N ALA A 184 8.45 -2.26 -5.80
CA ALA A 184 8.53 -2.90 -7.13
C ALA A 184 8.91 -1.88 -8.24
N GLU A 185 9.73 -0.89 -7.92
CA GLU A 185 10.12 0.15 -8.87
C GLU A 185 11.12 -0.35 -9.94
N VAL A 186 11.82 -1.44 -9.66
CA VAL A 186 12.80 -2.05 -10.55
C VAL A 186 12.61 -3.57 -10.62
N PRO A 187 12.92 -4.22 -11.74
CA PRO A 187 12.78 -5.66 -11.88
C PRO A 187 13.62 -6.43 -10.85
N PRO A 188 13.08 -7.50 -10.23
CA PRO A 188 13.81 -8.29 -9.24
C PRO A 188 15.00 -9.07 -9.85
N SER A 189 15.08 -9.14 -11.16
CA SER A 189 16.20 -9.76 -11.90
C SER A 189 17.42 -8.86 -12.05
N TRP A 190 17.36 -7.62 -11.57
CA TRP A 190 18.50 -6.70 -11.64
C TRP A 190 19.63 -7.14 -10.73
N PRO A 191 20.90 -6.70 -11.01
CA PRO A 191 22.03 -7.02 -10.14
C PRO A 191 21.77 -6.62 -8.68
N ALA A 192 22.21 -7.47 -7.75
CA ALA A 192 21.97 -7.27 -6.30
C ALA A 192 22.40 -5.86 -5.83
N ALA A 193 23.54 -5.37 -6.28
CA ALA A 193 24.01 -4.03 -5.91
C ALA A 193 23.05 -2.89 -6.33
N ALA A 194 22.34 -3.05 -7.45
CA ALA A 194 21.31 -2.09 -7.87
C ALA A 194 20.08 -2.17 -6.97
N LEU A 195 19.62 -3.40 -6.64
CA LEU A 195 18.49 -3.63 -5.75
C LEU A 195 18.77 -3.13 -4.33
N GLU A 196 19.97 -3.40 -3.81
CA GLU A 196 20.43 -2.90 -2.50
C GLU A 196 20.46 -1.37 -2.47
N SER A 197 21.01 -0.75 -3.53
CA SER A 197 21.04 0.72 -3.64
C SER A 197 19.63 1.31 -3.64
N GLN A 198 18.70 0.69 -4.35
CA GLN A 198 17.29 1.11 -4.38
C GLN A 198 16.63 0.96 -3.01
N ALA A 199 16.86 -0.16 -2.32
CA ALA A 199 16.32 -0.40 -0.99
C ALA A 199 16.84 0.62 0.04
N VAL A 200 18.14 0.92 0.02
CA VAL A 200 18.74 1.94 0.90
C VAL A 200 18.20 3.34 0.59
N ALA A 201 18.09 3.69 -0.69
CA ALA A 201 17.52 4.98 -1.09
C ALA A 201 16.06 5.09 -0.65
N GLY A 202 15.23 4.06 -0.89
CA GLY A 202 13.83 4.03 -0.47
C GLY A 202 13.63 4.07 1.05
N ARG A 203 14.56 3.47 1.81
CA ARG A 203 14.53 3.52 3.29
C ARG A 203 14.90 4.90 3.85
N SER A 204 15.65 5.68 3.09
CA SER A 204 16.19 6.97 3.54
C SER A 204 15.31 8.16 3.16
N TYR A 205 14.29 7.93 2.37
CA TYR A 205 13.33 8.93 1.88
C TYR A 205 12.18 9.09 2.86
#